data_b845143722593d8358f8a542909457bb
#
_entry.id   b845143722593d8358f8a542909457bb
#
_cell.length_a   1.000
_cell.length_b   1.000
_cell.length_c   1.000
_cell.angle_alpha   90.00
_cell.angle_beta   90.00
_cell.angle_gamma   90.00
#
_symmetry.space_group_name_H-M   'P 1'
#
loop_
_entity.id
_entity.type
_entity.pdbx_description
1 polymer ?
#
loop_
_entity_poly.entity_id
_entity_poly.type
_entity_poly.pdbx_seq_one_letter_code
_entity_poly.pdbx_strand_id
1 'polypeptide(L)'
;MPTPDQTRLQDARMRPRVLDLWFALRPLTSVVRLMNTGAHPDDETTALLAAIGLRDGINLSYACSTRGEGGQNDIGTESGPALGALRTREMERACDLLNMRLYWHGTSPDDSIRDFRFSKSGEETMGIWGHDRLMHRFVEI
;
A
#
# COMPACT_ATOMS: atom_id res chain seq x y z
N MET A 1 -20.45 1.48 22.76
CA MET A 1 -19.13 1.71 22.15
C MET A 1 -19.32 2.59 20.92
N PRO A 2 -18.47 3.58 20.67
CA PRO A 2 -18.56 4.36 19.45
C PRO A 2 -18.37 3.47 18.22
N THR A 3 -19.06 3.79 17.13
CA THR A 3 -18.84 3.12 15.85
C THR A 3 -17.44 3.45 15.30
N PRO A 4 -16.88 2.63 14.37
CA PRO A 4 -15.60 2.94 13.75
C PRO A 4 -15.56 4.35 13.12
N ASP A 5 -16.65 4.81 12.53
CA ASP A 5 -16.75 6.16 11.97
C ASP A 5 -16.76 7.25 13.04
N GLN A 6 -17.43 7.01 14.16
CA GLN A 6 -17.39 7.95 15.31
C GLN A 6 -15.99 8.04 15.89
N THR A 7 -15.29 6.92 16.03
CA THR A 7 -13.89 6.90 16.47
C THR A 7 -13.01 7.68 15.51
N ARG A 8 -13.14 7.43 14.20
CA ARG A 8 -12.37 8.16 13.17
C ARG A 8 -12.63 9.67 13.20
N LEU A 9 -13.89 10.08 13.40
CA LEU A 9 -14.24 11.50 13.52
C LEU A 9 -13.68 12.13 14.81
N GLN A 10 -13.65 11.38 15.90
CA GLN A 10 -13.04 11.84 17.15
C GLN A 10 -11.52 11.99 17.00
N ASP A 11 -10.85 11.01 16.41
CA ASP A 11 -9.40 11.05 16.12
C ASP A 11 -9.05 12.23 15.19
N ALA A 12 -9.86 12.46 14.16
CA ALA A 12 -9.67 13.60 13.26
C ALA A 12 -9.83 14.95 13.97
N ARG A 13 -10.71 15.05 14.97
CA ARG A 13 -10.89 16.27 15.79
C ARG A 13 -9.77 16.50 16.79
N MET A 14 -9.13 15.42 17.23
CA MET A 14 -8.00 15.49 18.19
C MET A 14 -6.68 15.81 17.50
N ARG A 15 -6.57 15.67 16.19
CA ARG A 15 -5.37 16.08 15.44
C ARG A 15 -5.30 17.62 15.33
N PRO A 16 -4.18 18.23 15.72
CA PRO A 16 -3.96 19.64 15.45
C PRO A 16 -3.96 19.89 13.93
N ARG A 17 -4.88 20.70 13.42
CA ARG A 17 -4.98 21.04 11.98
C ARG A 17 -3.69 21.65 11.42
N VAL A 18 -2.88 22.25 12.26
CA VAL A 18 -1.56 22.78 11.88
C VAL A 18 -0.60 21.66 11.48
N LEU A 19 -0.67 20.48 12.10
CA LEU A 19 0.15 19.33 11.72
C LEU A 19 -0.30 18.75 10.37
N ASP A 20 -1.59 18.68 10.12
CA ASP A 20 -2.10 18.24 8.81
C ASP A 20 -1.65 19.19 7.69
N LEU A 21 -1.70 20.48 7.93
CA LEU A 21 -1.15 21.48 7.00
C LEU A 21 0.35 21.31 6.82
N TRP A 22 1.09 21.10 7.90
CA TRP A 22 2.54 20.87 7.86
C TRP A 22 2.88 19.66 6.99
N PHE A 23 2.23 18.51 7.21
CA PHE A 23 2.47 17.31 6.42
C PHE A 23 2.04 17.46 4.95
N ALA A 24 1.01 18.25 4.66
CA ALA A 24 0.62 18.54 3.28
C ALA A 24 1.63 19.45 2.55
N LEU A 25 2.29 20.37 3.27
CA LEU A 25 3.26 21.29 2.68
C LEU A 25 4.68 20.71 2.59
N ARG A 26 5.05 19.80 3.47
CA ARG A 26 6.40 19.22 3.54
C ARG A 26 6.90 18.68 2.18
N PRO A 27 6.11 17.90 1.43
CA PRO A 27 6.55 17.37 0.14
C PRO A 27 6.87 18.44 -0.92
N LEU A 28 6.40 19.67 -0.74
CA LEU A 28 6.70 20.78 -1.66
C LEU A 28 8.15 21.29 -1.51
N THR A 29 8.84 20.90 -0.45
CA THR A 29 10.24 21.30 -0.21
C THR A 29 11.25 20.42 -0.94
N SER A 30 10.80 19.34 -1.57
CA SER A 30 11.67 18.37 -2.26
C SER A 30 11.15 18.06 -3.66
N VAL A 31 12.07 17.98 -4.61
CA VAL A 31 11.81 17.46 -5.97
C VAL A 31 12.04 15.95 -6.06
N VAL A 32 12.59 15.36 -5.00
CA VAL A 32 12.86 13.91 -4.95
C VAL A 32 11.57 13.15 -4.76
N ARG A 33 11.42 12.08 -5.51
CA ARG A 33 10.33 11.11 -5.38
C ARG A 33 10.93 9.74 -5.13
N LEU A 34 10.37 9.00 -4.19
CA LEU A 34 10.79 7.64 -3.88
C LEU A 34 9.59 6.72 -4.03
N MET A 35 9.77 5.65 -4.79
CA MET A 35 8.80 4.56 -4.90
C MET A 35 9.35 3.33 -4.20
N ASN A 36 8.62 2.83 -3.22
CA ASN A 36 8.84 1.50 -2.66
C ASN A 36 7.95 0.50 -3.42
N THR A 37 8.44 -0.69 -3.66
CA THR A 37 7.68 -1.73 -4.37
C THR A 37 7.62 -3.00 -3.54
N GLY A 38 6.49 -3.67 -3.55
CA GLY A 38 6.28 -4.93 -2.85
C GLY A 38 5.31 -5.84 -3.59
N ALA A 39 5.36 -7.12 -3.25
CA ALA A 39 4.44 -8.12 -3.80
C ALA A 39 3.07 -8.08 -3.11
N HIS A 40 3.06 -7.80 -1.82
CA HIS A 40 1.87 -7.83 -0.97
C HIS A 40 1.70 -6.55 -0.14
N PRO A 41 0.49 -6.26 0.35
CA PRO A 41 0.30 -5.34 1.47
C PRO A 41 1.06 -5.86 2.69
N ASP A 42 1.94 -5.06 3.29
CA ASP A 42 2.87 -5.35 4.39
C ASP A 42 4.35 -5.56 3.99
N ASP A 43 4.67 -5.63 2.71
CA ASP A 43 6.06 -5.68 2.25
C ASP A 43 6.77 -4.31 2.33
N GLU A 44 6.05 -3.23 2.64
CA GLU A 44 6.65 -1.90 2.74
C GLU A 44 7.49 -1.75 4.00
N THR A 45 8.62 -1.05 3.87
CA THR A 45 9.49 -0.73 5.01
C THR A 45 8.95 0.50 5.75
N THR A 46 7.82 0.34 6.46
CA THR A 46 7.01 1.41 7.07
C THR A 46 7.83 2.41 7.87
N ALA A 47 8.74 1.95 8.74
CA ALA A 47 9.55 2.83 9.59
C ALA A 47 10.49 3.73 8.78
N LEU A 48 11.12 3.19 7.73
CA LEU A 48 11.98 3.94 6.83
C LEU A 48 11.16 4.95 6.03
N LEU A 49 10.04 4.53 5.47
CA LEU A 49 9.14 5.40 4.70
C LEU A 49 8.58 6.53 5.56
N ALA A 50 8.19 6.26 6.81
CA ALA A 50 7.78 7.29 7.75
C ALA A 50 8.89 8.33 8.00
N ALA A 51 10.12 7.87 8.21
CA ALA A 51 11.26 8.78 8.40
C ALA A 51 11.51 9.65 7.16
N ILE A 52 11.55 9.06 5.98
CA ILE A 52 11.81 9.77 4.72
C ILE A 52 10.64 10.70 4.36
N GLY A 53 9.40 10.24 4.46
CA GLY A 53 8.23 11.03 4.06
C GLY A 53 7.87 12.11 5.07
N LEU A 54 7.65 11.72 6.33
CA LEU A 54 7.13 12.65 7.34
C LEU A 54 8.22 13.57 7.91
N ARG A 55 9.44 13.05 8.15
CA ARG A 55 10.54 13.85 8.67
C ARG A 55 11.23 14.67 7.57
N ASP A 56 11.62 14.01 6.45
CA ASP A 56 12.48 14.62 5.43
C ASP A 56 11.68 15.28 4.30
N GLY A 57 10.38 14.99 4.19
CA GLY A 57 9.49 15.61 3.20
C GLY A 57 9.67 15.06 1.78
N ILE A 58 10.19 13.86 1.63
CA ILE A 58 10.30 13.19 0.32
C ILE A 58 8.91 12.72 -0.11
N ASN A 59 8.57 12.95 -1.37
CA ASN A 59 7.33 12.44 -1.96
C ASN A 59 7.40 10.92 -2.08
N LEU A 60 6.48 10.23 -1.44
CA LEU A 60 6.43 8.78 -1.39
C LEU A 60 5.36 8.19 -2.28
N SER A 61 5.64 7.02 -2.83
CA SER A 61 4.67 6.14 -3.44
C SER A 61 4.97 4.68 -3.11
N TYR A 62 3.94 3.86 -3.09
CA TYR A 62 4.04 2.41 -2.96
C TYR A 62 3.35 1.75 -4.14
N ALA A 63 4.05 0.88 -4.83
CA ALA A 63 3.52 0.05 -5.91
C ALA A 63 3.43 -1.39 -5.43
N CYS A 64 2.21 -1.85 -5.16
CA CYS A 64 1.92 -3.18 -4.66
C CYS A 64 1.43 -4.08 -5.79
N SER A 65 1.99 -5.28 -5.90
CA SER A 65 1.64 -6.16 -7.03
C SER A 65 0.30 -6.83 -6.83
N THR A 66 0.04 -7.40 -5.66
CA THR A 66 -1.17 -8.18 -5.37
C THR A 66 -1.94 -7.61 -4.19
N ARG A 67 -3.13 -8.11 -3.94
CA ARG A 67 -3.93 -7.77 -2.77
C ARG A 67 -3.63 -8.67 -1.57
N GLY A 68 -2.71 -9.63 -1.71
CA GLY A 68 -2.39 -10.60 -0.67
C GLY A 68 -3.52 -11.58 -0.37
N GLU A 69 -4.39 -11.83 -1.33
CA GLU A 69 -5.56 -12.69 -1.21
C GLU A 69 -5.22 -14.17 -1.01
N GLY A 70 -4.02 -14.58 -1.37
CA GLY A 70 -3.48 -15.92 -1.14
C GLY A 70 -2.80 -16.10 0.22
N GLY A 71 -2.65 -15.03 1.00
CA GLY A 71 -1.95 -15.05 2.28
C GLY A 71 -2.68 -15.77 3.40
N GLN A 72 -2.01 -15.85 4.54
CA GLN A 72 -2.58 -16.34 5.80
C GLN A 72 -3.23 -15.18 6.57
N ASN A 73 -4.22 -15.51 7.40
CA ASN A 73 -4.87 -14.58 8.31
C ASN A 73 -4.88 -15.18 9.72
N ASP A 74 -3.98 -14.70 10.57
CA ASP A 74 -3.85 -15.16 11.95
C ASP A 74 -4.80 -14.42 12.92
N ILE A 75 -5.49 -13.38 12.44
CA ILE A 75 -6.34 -12.52 13.28
C ILE A 75 -7.82 -12.82 13.08
N GLY A 76 -8.20 -13.22 11.86
CA GLY A 76 -9.58 -13.44 11.48
C GLY A 76 -9.80 -14.71 10.66
N THR A 77 -10.99 -14.86 10.11
CA THR A 77 -11.41 -16.01 9.31
C THR A 77 -11.46 -15.72 7.81
N GLU A 78 -11.18 -14.48 7.43
CA GLU A 78 -11.21 -14.05 6.04
C GLU A 78 -10.11 -14.75 5.24
N SER A 79 -10.45 -15.23 4.06
CA SER A 79 -9.53 -15.86 3.11
C SER A 79 -9.90 -15.51 1.67
N GLY A 80 -8.97 -15.68 0.74
CA GLY A 80 -9.20 -15.41 -0.66
C GLY A 80 -9.62 -13.95 -0.91
N PRO A 81 -10.64 -13.70 -1.75
CA PRO A 81 -11.08 -12.34 -2.10
C PRO A 81 -11.47 -11.47 -0.90
N ALA A 82 -12.03 -12.06 0.15
CA ALA A 82 -12.39 -11.33 1.38
C ALA A 82 -11.14 -10.84 2.12
N LEU A 83 -10.11 -11.68 2.22
CA LEU A 83 -8.81 -11.29 2.78
C LEU A 83 -8.15 -10.21 1.92
N GLY A 84 -8.19 -10.35 0.59
CA GLY A 84 -7.67 -9.34 -0.34
C GLY A 84 -8.34 -7.99 -0.19
N ALA A 85 -9.66 -7.96 0.04
CA ALA A 85 -10.41 -6.73 0.31
C ALA A 85 -9.98 -6.09 1.64
N LEU A 86 -9.83 -6.89 2.69
CA LEU A 86 -9.37 -6.42 4.00
C LEU A 86 -7.96 -5.81 3.90
N ARG A 87 -7.00 -6.56 3.37
CA ARG A 87 -5.60 -6.11 3.22
C ARG A 87 -5.45 -4.92 2.28
N THR A 88 -6.28 -4.82 1.25
CA THR A 88 -6.37 -3.61 0.42
C THR A 88 -6.69 -2.39 1.28
N ARG A 89 -7.70 -2.50 2.17
CA ARG A 89 -8.09 -1.39 3.03
C ARG A 89 -7.03 -1.04 4.07
N GLU A 90 -6.35 -2.02 4.62
CA GLU A 90 -5.23 -1.81 5.54
C GLU A 90 -4.09 -1.05 4.85
N MET A 91 -3.72 -1.45 3.63
CA MET A 91 -2.68 -0.77 2.85
C MET A 91 -3.08 0.67 2.47
N GLU A 92 -4.32 0.90 2.07
CA GLU A 92 -4.83 2.25 1.83
C GLU A 92 -4.67 3.13 3.07
N ARG A 93 -5.01 2.60 4.26
CA ARG A 93 -4.86 3.35 5.52
C ARG A 93 -3.41 3.59 5.90
N ALA A 94 -2.52 2.64 5.68
CA ALA A 94 -1.09 2.84 5.88
C ALA A 94 -0.54 3.95 4.97
N CYS A 95 -0.92 3.94 3.70
CA CYS A 95 -0.55 4.99 2.74
C CYS A 95 -1.11 6.38 3.14
N ASP A 96 -2.36 6.46 3.57
CA ASP A 96 -2.97 7.70 4.08
C ASP A 96 -2.17 8.29 5.25
N LEU A 97 -1.76 7.43 6.21
CA LEU A 97 -1.01 7.86 7.39
C LEU A 97 0.39 8.37 7.03
N LEU A 98 1.01 7.79 6.00
CA LEU A 98 2.34 8.17 5.53
C LEU A 98 2.31 9.29 4.47
N ASN A 99 1.14 9.79 4.10
CA ASN A 99 0.95 10.71 2.98
C ASN A 99 1.61 10.18 1.69
N MET A 100 1.41 8.89 1.42
CA MET A 100 2.03 8.11 0.35
C MET A 100 1.00 7.75 -0.71
N ARG A 101 1.35 7.85 -1.99
CA ARG A 101 0.49 7.40 -3.09
C ARG A 101 0.56 5.88 -3.21
N LEU A 102 -0.60 5.25 -3.38
CA LEU A 102 -0.71 3.81 -3.59
C LEU A 102 -1.05 3.50 -5.04
N TYR A 103 -0.30 2.57 -5.61
CA TYR A 103 -0.53 2.02 -6.94
C TYR A 103 -0.64 0.49 -6.84
N TRP A 104 -1.47 -0.09 -7.69
CA TRP A 104 -1.66 -1.52 -7.77
C TRP A 104 -1.31 -2.03 -9.16
N HIS A 105 -0.45 -3.05 -9.25
CA HIS A 105 -0.19 -3.71 -10.53
C HIS A 105 -1.33 -4.66 -10.91
N GLY A 106 -1.88 -5.41 -9.96
CA GLY A 106 -3.10 -6.18 -10.14
C GLY A 106 -4.34 -5.29 -10.03
N THR A 107 -5.10 -5.15 -11.11
CA THR A 107 -6.22 -4.19 -11.21
C THR A 107 -7.57 -4.78 -10.86
N SER A 108 -7.71 -6.10 -10.90
CA SER A 108 -8.95 -6.82 -10.58
C SER A 108 -8.68 -8.21 -10.01
N PRO A 109 -9.67 -8.86 -9.38
CA PRO A 109 -9.53 -10.25 -8.91
C PRO A 109 -9.21 -11.26 -10.01
N ASP A 110 -9.60 -10.96 -11.25
CA ASP A 110 -9.36 -11.83 -12.41
C ASP A 110 -8.06 -11.46 -13.16
N ASP A 111 -7.33 -10.48 -12.68
CA ASP A 111 -6.04 -10.10 -13.24
C ASP A 111 -5.04 -11.24 -13.03
N SER A 112 -4.16 -11.44 -14.00
CA SER A 112 -3.07 -12.41 -13.87
C SER A 112 -2.01 -12.01 -12.84
N ILE A 113 -1.89 -10.70 -12.53
CA ILE A 113 -1.04 -10.19 -11.44
C ILE A 113 -1.86 -10.29 -10.14
N ARG A 114 -1.89 -11.49 -9.59
CA ARG A 114 -2.60 -11.83 -8.36
C ARG A 114 -1.74 -12.68 -7.47
N ASP A 115 -2.08 -12.75 -6.19
CA ASP A 115 -1.42 -13.63 -5.24
C ASP A 115 -1.79 -15.10 -5.57
N PHE A 116 -0.77 -15.94 -5.64
CA PHE A 116 -0.90 -17.39 -5.90
C PHE A 116 -0.25 -18.22 -4.79
N ARG A 117 -0.13 -17.64 -3.59
CA ARG A 117 0.37 -18.19 -2.33
C ARG A 117 1.88 -18.38 -2.30
N PHE A 118 2.41 -19.42 -2.91
CA PHE A 118 3.83 -19.73 -2.84
C PHE A 118 4.44 -19.70 -4.24
N SER A 119 5.49 -18.90 -4.38
CA SER A 119 6.42 -18.96 -5.50
C SER A 119 7.74 -19.56 -5.01
N LYS A 120 8.32 -20.42 -5.81
CA LYS A 120 9.63 -21.01 -5.56
C LYS A 120 10.78 -20.19 -6.10
N SER A 121 10.49 -19.28 -7.02
CA SER A 121 11.49 -18.43 -7.67
C SER A 121 10.85 -17.21 -8.33
N GLY A 122 11.65 -16.18 -8.60
CA GLY A 122 11.23 -15.04 -9.41
C GLY A 122 10.85 -15.44 -10.84
N GLU A 123 11.46 -16.48 -11.39
CA GLU A 123 11.15 -17.00 -12.71
C GLU A 123 9.73 -17.58 -12.77
N GLU A 124 9.33 -18.36 -11.75
CA GLU A 124 7.96 -18.88 -11.63
C GLU A 124 6.95 -17.75 -11.52
N THR A 125 7.24 -16.74 -10.70
CA THR A 125 6.39 -15.55 -10.53
C THR A 125 6.21 -14.81 -11.86
N MET A 126 7.31 -14.54 -12.57
CA MET A 126 7.27 -13.87 -13.87
C MET A 126 6.56 -14.70 -14.94
N GLY A 127 6.66 -16.03 -14.85
CA GLY A 127 5.92 -16.95 -15.73
C GLY A 127 4.40 -16.84 -15.55
N ILE A 128 3.93 -16.64 -14.30
CA ILE A 128 2.50 -16.49 -13.97
C ILE A 128 2.02 -15.08 -14.31
N TRP A 129 2.71 -14.04 -13.81
CA TRP A 129 2.29 -12.66 -14.01
C TRP A 129 2.53 -12.13 -15.42
N GLY A 130 3.52 -12.68 -16.12
CA GLY A 130 3.99 -12.20 -17.41
C GLY A 130 4.94 -11.00 -17.24
N HIS A 131 6.22 -11.22 -17.56
CA HIS A 131 7.28 -10.21 -17.45
C HIS A 131 6.89 -8.88 -18.11
N ASP A 132 6.51 -8.91 -19.38
CA ASP A 132 6.21 -7.70 -20.15
C ASP A 132 4.96 -6.98 -19.64
N ARG A 133 3.98 -7.75 -19.13
CA ARG A 133 2.77 -7.19 -18.52
C ARG A 133 3.11 -6.43 -17.24
N LEU A 134 3.91 -7.03 -16.35
CA LEU A 134 4.32 -6.37 -15.12
C LEU A 134 5.15 -5.13 -15.41
N MET A 135 6.11 -5.22 -16.34
CA MET A 135 6.92 -4.08 -16.74
C MET A 135 6.07 -2.95 -17.33
N HIS A 136 5.08 -3.28 -18.16
CA HIS A 136 4.15 -2.27 -18.70
C HIS A 136 3.41 -1.54 -17.57
N ARG A 137 2.91 -2.28 -16.56
CA ARG A 137 2.23 -1.67 -15.39
C ARG A 137 3.15 -0.77 -14.57
N PHE A 138 4.44 -1.10 -14.46
CA PHE A 138 5.42 -0.22 -13.83
C PHE A 138 5.66 1.07 -14.61
N VAL A 139 5.61 1.02 -15.92
CA VAL A 139 5.83 2.21 -16.79
C VAL A 139 4.61 3.14 -16.78
N GLU A 140 3.40 2.62 -16.50
CA GLU A 140 2.17 3.40 -16.42
C GLU A 140 2.02 4.18 -15.10
N ILE A 141 2.80 3.86 -14.07
CA ILE A 141 2.81 4.52 -12.76
C ILE A 141 3.74 5.72 -12.75
#